data_55b69ddde3b6d94cd04542af44c12299
#
_entry.id   55b69ddde3b6d94cd04542af44c12299
#
_cell.length_a   1.000
_cell.length_b   1.000
_cell.length_c   1.000
_cell.angle_alpha   90.00
_cell.angle_beta   90.00
_cell.angle_gamma   90.00
#
_symmetry.space_group_name_H-M   'P 1'
#
loop_
_entity.id
_entity.type
_entity.pdbx_description
1 polymer ?
#
loop_
_entity_poly.entity_id
_entity_poly.type
_entity_poly.pdbx_seq_one_letter_code
_entity_poly.pdbx_strand_id
1 'polypeptide(L)'
;MNDNSFDILIIGGGINGCGIAHELAAKGYSVCLAEKNDIASATSSWSTKLIHGGLRYLERYEFRLVRESLKEREVLMRMAPHLIRPLRFVLPHLPEMRPKWLLRMGLFIYDKLGGRNRLAGSRAVSLKTDRAGKCLKAKFATGFEYSDCFVDDSRL
;
A
#
# COMPACT_ATOMS: atom_id res chain seq x y z
N MET A 1 -14.02 -29.75 -34.40
CA MET A 1 -13.53 -28.36 -34.41
C MET A 1 -13.54 -27.91 -32.97
N ASN A 2 -12.36 -27.71 -32.36
CA ASN A 2 -12.32 -27.07 -31.01
C ASN A 2 -12.69 -25.61 -31.24
N ASP A 3 -13.90 -25.27 -30.88
CA ASP A 3 -14.35 -23.89 -30.88
C ASP A 3 -13.70 -23.22 -29.66
N ASN A 4 -12.52 -22.61 -29.87
CA ASN A 4 -11.81 -21.83 -28.84
C ASN A 4 -12.48 -20.46 -28.70
N SER A 5 -13.80 -20.46 -28.42
CA SER A 5 -14.53 -19.25 -28.11
C SER A 5 -14.33 -18.89 -26.61
N PHE A 6 -14.03 -17.66 -26.37
CA PHE A 6 -13.96 -17.08 -25.00
C PHE A 6 -15.02 -16.01 -24.86
N ASP A 7 -15.63 -15.91 -23.68
CA ASP A 7 -16.59 -14.84 -23.39
C ASP A 7 -15.90 -13.49 -23.36
N ILE A 8 -14.66 -13.43 -22.86
CA ILE A 8 -13.94 -12.18 -22.60
C ILE A 8 -12.47 -12.33 -22.97
N LEU A 9 -11.95 -11.35 -23.73
CA LEU A 9 -10.53 -11.17 -23.99
C LEU A 9 -10.00 -10.00 -23.17
N ILE A 10 -8.95 -10.24 -22.40
CA ILE A 10 -8.23 -9.23 -21.63
C ILE A 10 -6.85 -9.04 -22.26
N ILE A 11 -6.49 -7.79 -22.57
CA ILE A 11 -5.20 -7.44 -23.14
C ILE A 11 -4.33 -6.78 -22.06
N GLY A 12 -3.24 -7.45 -21.71
CA GLY A 12 -2.27 -7.03 -20.70
C GLY A 12 -2.36 -7.81 -19.40
N GLY A 13 -1.25 -8.46 -19.01
CA GLY A 13 -1.08 -9.30 -17.83
C GLY A 13 -0.50 -8.57 -16.63
N GLY A 14 -0.74 -7.26 -16.47
CA GLY A 14 -0.43 -6.53 -15.24
C GLY A 14 -1.46 -6.80 -14.14
N ILE A 15 -1.29 -6.19 -12.96
CA ILE A 15 -2.15 -6.40 -11.78
C ILE A 15 -3.65 -6.19 -12.10
N ASN A 16 -3.98 -5.19 -12.92
CA ASN A 16 -5.36 -4.93 -13.30
C ASN A 16 -5.93 -6.04 -14.20
N GLY A 17 -5.18 -6.45 -15.22
CA GLY A 17 -5.61 -7.53 -16.14
C GLY A 17 -5.77 -8.85 -15.40
N CYS A 18 -4.81 -9.21 -14.56
CA CYS A 18 -4.88 -10.43 -13.74
C CYS A 18 -6.04 -10.37 -12.73
N GLY A 19 -6.27 -9.24 -12.08
CA GLY A 19 -7.39 -9.06 -11.17
C GLY A 19 -8.75 -9.18 -11.85
N ILE A 20 -8.92 -8.58 -13.03
CA ILE A 20 -10.14 -8.70 -13.85
C ILE A 20 -10.34 -10.15 -14.29
N ALA A 21 -9.27 -10.82 -14.76
CA ALA A 21 -9.33 -12.21 -15.17
C ALA A 21 -9.78 -13.13 -14.04
N HIS A 22 -9.21 -12.95 -12.86
CA HIS A 22 -9.55 -13.70 -11.65
C HIS A 22 -11.03 -13.52 -11.26
N GLU A 23 -11.50 -12.28 -11.20
CA GLU A 23 -12.90 -11.97 -10.84
C GLU A 23 -13.92 -12.54 -11.84
N LEU A 24 -13.62 -12.45 -13.14
CA LEU A 24 -14.50 -12.97 -14.17
C LEU A 24 -14.52 -14.50 -14.20
N ALA A 25 -13.37 -15.14 -14.07
CA ALA A 25 -13.27 -16.59 -13.96
C ALA A 25 -14.02 -17.13 -12.74
N ALA A 26 -13.91 -16.43 -11.58
CA ALA A 26 -14.65 -16.77 -10.38
C ALA A 26 -16.18 -16.67 -10.55
N LYS A 27 -16.65 -15.85 -11.49
CA LYS A 27 -18.07 -15.72 -11.86
C LYS A 27 -18.52 -16.70 -12.96
N GLY A 28 -17.62 -17.57 -13.42
CA GLY A 28 -17.92 -18.64 -14.40
C GLY A 28 -17.76 -18.24 -15.87
N TYR A 29 -17.20 -17.06 -16.16
CA TYR A 29 -16.88 -16.68 -17.55
C TYR A 29 -15.62 -17.38 -18.05
N SER A 30 -15.60 -17.75 -19.33
CA SER A 30 -14.40 -18.20 -20.03
C SER A 30 -13.56 -16.98 -20.42
N VAL A 31 -12.34 -16.87 -19.88
CA VAL A 31 -11.50 -15.70 -20.05
C VAL A 31 -10.21 -16.07 -20.77
N CYS A 32 -9.86 -15.29 -21.79
CA CYS A 32 -8.54 -15.31 -22.42
C CYS A 32 -7.76 -14.06 -22.00
N LEU A 33 -6.59 -14.24 -21.39
CA LEU A 33 -5.66 -13.15 -21.08
C LEU A 33 -4.48 -13.21 -22.04
N ALA A 34 -4.26 -12.13 -22.80
CA ALA A 34 -3.16 -11.98 -23.73
C ALA A 34 -2.13 -10.99 -23.19
N GLU A 35 -0.92 -11.46 -22.95
CA GLU A 35 0.24 -10.63 -22.53
C GLU A 35 1.37 -10.81 -23.55
N LYS A 36 2.00 -9.72 -23.97
CA LYS A 36 3.09 -9.75 -24.98
C LYS A 36 4.43 -10.23 -24.44
N ASN A 37 4.64 -10.10 -23.10
CA ASN A 37 5.86 -10.51 -22.40
C ASN A 37 5.48 -11.49 -21.30
N ASP A 38 6.12 -11.37 -20.12
CA ASP A 38 5.76 -12.12 -18.95
C ASP A 38 4.72 -11.37 -18.10
N ILE A 39 3.93 -12.11 -17.33
CA ILE A 39 2.93 -11.54 -16.40
C ILE A 39 3.62 -10.59 -15.42
N ALA A 40 2.99 -9.45 -15.16
CA ALA A 40 3.47 -8.40 -14.27
C ALA A 40 4.84 -7.78 -14.64
N SER A 41 5.42 -8.10 -15.79
CA SER A 41 6.79 -7.66 -16.16
C SER A 41 6.95 -6.16 -16.44
N ALA A 42 5.84 -5.44 -16.64
CA ALA A 42 5.85 -4.00 -16.90
C ALA A 42 5.65 -3.19 -15.60
N THR A 43 4.76 -2.21 -15.59
CA THR A 43 4.52 -1.28 -14.47
C THR A 43 4.27 -1.98 -13.13
N SER A 44 3.64 -3.16 -13.13
CA SER A 44 3.34 -3.91 -11.91
C SER A 44 4.58 -4.37 -11.15
N SER A 45 5.72 -4.58 -11.83
CA SER A 45 7.02 -4.90 -11.20
C SER A 45 7.88 -3.68 -10.84
N TRP A 46 7.47 -2.48 -11.28
CA TRP A 46 8.21 -1.24 -11.08
C TRP A 46 7.48 -0.27 -10.16
N SER A 47 6.69 -0.80 -9.24
CA SER A 47 6.01 -0.02 -8.21
C SER A 47 6.97 0.40 -7.09
N THR A 48 6.50 1.18 -6.14
CA THR A 48 7.25 1.47 -4.90
C THR A 48 7.35 0.27 -3.96
N LYS A 49 6.75 -0.86 -4.31
CA LYS A 49 6.62 -2.08 -3.49
C LYS A 49 5.95 -1.83 -2.14
N LEU A 50 5.07 -0.82 -2.10
CA LEU A 50 4.36 -0.43 -0.91
C LEU A 50 2.84 -0.55 -1.11
N ILE A 51 2.19 -1.18 -0.13
CA ILE A 51 0.73 -1.13 0.00
C ILE A 51 0.43 -0.20 1.17
N HIS A 52 -0.14 0.97 0.86
CA HIS A 52 -0.30 2.05 1.82
C HIS A 52 -1.62 2.80 1.62
N GLY A 53 -2.11 3.44 2.68
CA GLY A 53 -3.32 4.26 2.61
C GLY A 53 -3.13 5.64 2.00
N GLY A 54 -1.89 6.02 1.61
CA GLY A 54 -1.63 7.32 1.01
C GLY A 54 -1.76 8.48 2.00
N LEU A 55 -1.03 8.44 3.11
CA LEU A 55 -1.02 9.47 4.17
C LEU A 55 -1.01 10.91 3.62
N ARG A 56 -0.32 11.14 2.51
CA ARG A 56 -0.21 12.45 1.87
C ARG A 56 -1.54 12.99 1.34
N TYR A 57 -2.51 12.13 1.02
CA TYR A 57 -3.82 12.54 0.54
C TYR A 57 -4.70 13.15 1.64
N LEU A 58 -4.39 12.91 2.93
CA LEU A 58 -5.06 13.62 4.03
C LEU A 58 -4.84 15.13 3.98
N GLU A 59 -3.72 15.58 3.44
CA GLU A 59 -3.44 17.01 3.24
C GLU A 59 -4.35 17.67 2.21
N ARG A 60 -4.96 16.86 1.33
CA ARG A 60 -5.93 17.28 0.30
C ARG A 60 -7.36 16.97 0.69
N TYR A 61 -7.58 16.58 1.96
CA TYR A 61 -8.89 16.19 2.49
C TYR A 61 -9.55 15.01 1.78
N GLU A 62 -8.77 14.16 1.11
CA GLU A 62 -9.21 12.96 0.39
C GLU A 62 -9.48 11.78 1.36
N PHE A 63 -10.25 12.02 2.41
CA PHE A 63 -10.50 11.03 3.48
C PHE A 63 -11.13 9.74 2.97
N ARG A 64 -12.00 9.85 1.97
CA ARG A 64 -12.65 8.69 1.36
C ARG A 64 -11.62 7.78 0.69
N LEU A 65 -10.75 8.36 -0.14
CA LEU A 65 -9.70 7.63 -0.84
C LEU A 65 -8.76 6.93 0.15
N VAL A 66 -8.32 7.65 1.20
CA VAL A 66 -7.44 7.08 2.23
C VAL A 66 -8.15 5.93 2.95
N ARG A 67 -9.43 6.07 3.30
CA ARG A 67 -10.21 5.03 3.96
C ARG A 67 -10.33 3.78 3.10
N GLU A 68 -10.65 3.94 1.83
CA GLU A 68 -10.78 2.82 0.87
C GLU A 68 -9.43 2.11 0.71
N SER A 69 -8.35 2.85 0.50
CA SER A 69 -6.98 2.29 0.38
C SER A 69 -6.53 1.53 1.63
N LEU A 70 -6.84 2.04 2.83
CA LEU A 70 -6.51 1.36 4.08
C LEU A 70 -7.32 0.07 4.27
N LYS A 71 -8.59 0.05 3.85
CA LYS A 71 -9.42 -1.16 3.87
C LYS A 71 -8.88 -2.22 2.91
N GLU A 72 -8.54 -1.81 1.68
CA GLU A 72 -7.95 -2.71 0.70
C GLU A 72 -6.60 -3.25 1.16
N ARG A 73 -5.77 -2.44 1.80
CA ARG A 73 -4.53 -2.93 2.44
C ARG A 73 -4.80 -4.09 3.39
N GLU A 74 -5.83 -4.00 4.24
CA GLU A 74 -6.20 -5.07 5.17
C GLU A 74 -6.76 -6.31 4.45
N VAL A 75 -7.45 -6.13 3.33
CA VAL A 75 -7.91 -7.24 2.47
C VAL A 75 -6.71 -7.96 1.88
N LEU A 76 -5.80 -7.24 1.24
CA LEU A 76 -4.61 -7.79 0.61
C LEU A 76 -3.69 -8.50 1.60
N MET A 77 -3.51 -7.96 2.81
CA MET A 77 -2.77 -8.63 3.89
C MET A 77 -3.38 -9.97 4.31
N ARG A 78 -4.69 -10.14 4.14
CA ARG A 78 -5.37 -11.42 4.43
C ARG A 78 -5.29 -12.40 3.26
N MET A 79 -5.35 -11.87 2.03
CA MET A 79 -5.31 -12.68 0.81
C MET A 79 -3.90 -13.23 0.54
N ALA A 80 -2.88 -12.41 0.71
CA ALA A 80 -1.49 -12.74 0.39
C ALA A 80 -0.52 -12.50 1.56
N PRO A 81 -0.72 -13.12 2.74
CA PRO A 81 0.10 -12.89 3.93
C PRO A 81 1.56 -13.33 3.75
N HIS A 82 1.84 -14.20 2.79
CA HIS A 82 3.18 -14.67 2.44
C HIS A 82 3.97 -13.68 1.59
N LEU A 83 3.29 -12.75 0.88
CA LEU A 83 3.89 -11.72 0.02
C LEU A 83 3.95 -10.36 0.70
N ILE A 84 3.00 -10.08 1.60
CA ILE A 84 2.80 -8.75 2.19
C ILE A 84 3.32 -8.75 3.62
N ARG A 85 4.24 -7.83 3.91
CA ARG A 85 4.89 -7.72 5.23
C ARG A 85 4.64 -6.33 5.83
N PRO A 86 4.29 -6.24 7.12
CA PRO A 86 4.25 -4.95 7.81
C PRO A 86 5.59 -4.24 7.75
N LEU A 87 5.56 -2.94 7.47
CA LEU A 87 6.72 -2.08 7.43
C LEU A 87 6.49 -0.84 8.30
N ARG A 88 7.46 -0.51 9.14
CA ARG A 88 7.44 0.70 9.98
C ARG A 88 8.15 1.82 9.24
N PHE A 89 7.47 2.94 9.11
CA PHE A 89 7.99 4.17 8.53
C PHE A 89 8.29 5.18 9.62
N VAL A 90 9.31 5.96 9.39
CA VAL A 90 9.68 7.08 10.27
C VAL A 90 9.66 8.37 9.47
N LEU A 91 8.88 9.33 9.93
CA LEU A 91 8.85 10.71 9.42
C LEU A 91 9.70 11.58 10.34
N PRO A 92 10.94 11.92 9.96
CA PRO A 92 11.74 12.87 10.73
C PRO A 92 11.10 14.26 10.70
N HIS A 93 11.10 14.94 11.82
CA HIS A 93 10.48 16.27 11.96
C HIS A 93 11.53 17.33 12.26
N LEU A 94 11.41 18.47 11.57
CA LEU A 94 12.18 19.69 11.80
C LEU A 94 11.25 20.82 12.25
N PRO A 95 11.77 21.82 13.01
CA PRO A 95 10.97 22.95 13.49
C PRO A 95 10.29 23.75 12.37
N GLU A 96 10.92 23.84 11.19
CA GLU A 96 10.43 24.57 10.01
C GLU A 96 9.27 23.85 9.30
N MET A 97 9.02 22.60 9.65
CA MET A 97 7.92 21.82 9.09
C MET A 97 6.60 22.15 9.80
N ARG A 98 5.51 21.55 9.35
CA ARG A 98 4.19 21.69 9.99
C ARG A 98 4.26 21.37 11.50
N PRO A 99 3.43 22.02 12.33
CA PRO A 99 3.43 21.77 13.78
C PRO A 99 3.27 20.29 14.12
N LYS A 100 4.02 19.83 15.12
CA LYS A 100 4.01 18.42 15.57
C LYS A 100 2.60 17.90 15.90
N TRP A 101 1.77 18.74 16.52
CA TRP A 101 0.40 18.36 16.87
C TRP A 101 -0.45 18.08 15.65
N LEU A 102 -0.26 18.83 14.56
CA LEU A 102 -0.99 18.63 13.30
C LEU A 102 -0.60 17.31 12.64
N LEU A 103 0.70 16.99 12.58
CA LEU A 103 1.19 15.70 12.09
C LEU A 103 0.67 14.54 12.95
N ARG A 104 0.68 14.72 14.27
CA ARG A 104 0.15 13.70 15.21
C ARG A 104 -1.33 13.47 15.01
N MET A 105 -2.11 14.53 14.80
CA MET A 105 -3.54 14.45 14.50
C MET A 105 -3.77 13.74 13.15
N GLY A 106 -3.03 14.10 12.11
CA GLY A 106 -3.12 13.43 10.80
C GLY A 106 -2.83 11.94 10.88
N LEU A 107 -1.79 11.54 11.61
CA LEU A 107 -1.45 10.14 11.83
C LEU A 107 -2.51 9.42 12.68
N PHE A 108 -3.09 10.07 13.67
CA PHE A 108 -4.20 9.51 14.45
C PHE A 108 -5.43 9.25 13.57
N ILE A 109 -5.78 10.20 12.70
CA ILE A 109 -6.86 10.04 11.73
C ILE A 109 -6.53 8.86 10.78
N TYR A 110 -5.31 8.80 10.26
CA TYR A 110 -4.85 7.71 9.41
C TYR A 110 -5.01 6.34 10.08
N ASP A 111 -4.61 6.20 11.33
CA ASP A 111 -4.76 4.96 12.10
C ASP A 111 -6.23 4.54 12.28
N LYS A 112 -7.16 5.49 12.31
CA LYS A 112 -8.58 5.22 12.57
C LYS A 112 -9.44 5.05 11.30
N LEU A 113 -9.04 5.67 10.19
CA LEU A 113 -9.83 5.65 8.94
C LEU A 113 -10.02 4.24 8.37
N GLY A 114 -9.02 3.37 8.50
CA GLY A 114 -9.07 1.99 8.02
C GLY A 114 -9.99 1.07 8.82
N GLY A 115 -10.49 1.50 9.97
CA GLY A 115 -11.29 0.66 10.87
C GLY A 115 -10.41 -0.29 11.70
N ARG A 116 -10.72 -1.58 11.69
CA ARG A 116 -9.95 -2.60 12.42
C ARG A 116 -8.58 -2.79 11.75
N ASN A 117 -7.53 -2.30 12.39
CA ASN A 117 -6.16 -2.32 11.85
C ASN A 117 -5.34 -3.40 12.59
N ARG A 118 -4.68 -4.28 11.82
CA ARG A 118 -3.75 -5.30 12.35
C ARG A 118 -2.35 -4.73 12.61
N LEU A 119 -2.05 -3.57 12.04
CA LEU A 119 -0.76 -2.92 12.15
C LEU A 119 -0.68 -2.10 13.44
N ALA A 120 0.53 -1.97 13.97
CA ALA A 120 0.80 -1.12 15.11
C ALA A 120 0.49 0.35 14.76
N GLY A 121 -0.20 1.05 15.66
CA GLY A 121 -0.55 2.45 15.51
C GLY A 121 0.67 3.38 15.47
N SER A 122 0.42 4.60 15.07
CA SER A 122 1.44 5.65 15.01
C SER A 122 1.84 6.16 16.40
N ARG A 123 3.11 6.55 16.55
CA ARG A 123 3.66 7.13 17.77
C ARG A 123 4.71 8.19 17.48
N ALA A 124 4.89 9.14 18.40
CA ALA A 124 6.05 10.02 18.38
C ALA A 124 7.28 9.26 18.90
N VAL A 125 8.44 9.51 18.31
CA VAL A 125 9.71 8.89 18.68
C VAL A 125 10.80 9.94 18.85
N SER A 126 11.69 9.74 19.82
CA SER A 126 12.91 10.52 19.98
C SER A 126 13.99 9.93 19.09
N LEU A 127 14.34 10.59 18.00
CA LEU A 127 15.36 10.13 17.07
C LEU A 127 16.79 10.22 17.63
N LYS A 128 16.97 10.88 18.76
CA LYS A 128 18.26 10.91 19.48
C LYS A 128 18.57 9.59 20.17
N THR A 129 17.55 8.88 20.63
CA THR A 129 17.68 7.66 21.43
C THR A 129 17.17 6.41 20.72
N ASP A 130 16.26 6.57 19.75
CA ASP A 130 15.68 5.47 19.00
C ASP A 130 16.65 4.95 17.93
N ARG A 131 16.58 3.64 17.67
CA ARG A 131 17.35 2.97 16.63
C ARG A 131 17.13 3.60 15.25
N ALA A 132 15.91 4.04 14.97
CA ALA A 132 15.55 4.69 13.72
C ALA A 132 16.29 6.00 13.44
N GLY A 133 16.79 6.66 14.48
CA GLY A 133 17.58 7.89 14.36
C GLY A 133 19.04 7.69 14.02
N LYS A 134 19.59 6.47 14.16
CA LYS A 134 21.03 6.21 14.00
C LYS A 134 21.57 6.58 12.61
N CYS A 135 20.73 6.47 11.57
CA CYS A 135 21.11 6.79 10.19
C CYS A 135 20.83 8.25 9.81
N LEU A 136 20.28 9.05 10.73
CA LEU A 136 19.85 10.41 10.44
C LEU A 136 20.87 11.42 10.96
N LYS A 137 20.89 12.60 10.31
CA LYS A 137 21.71 13.73 10.78
C LYS A 137 21.23 14.19 12.17
N ALA A 138 22.14 14.65 13.02
CA ALA A 138 21.84 15.07 14.40
C ALA A 138 20.75 16.17 14.55
N LYS A 139 20.47 16.93 13.48
CA LYS A 139 19.40 17.93 13.46
C LYS A 139 17.99 17.32 13.63
N PHE A 140 17.79 16.05 13.31
CA PHE A 140 16.53 15.36 13.48
C PHE A 140 16.40 14.79 14.90
N ALA A 141 15.82 15.55 15.79
CA ALA A 141 15.66 15.14 17.20
C ALA A 141 14.36 14.37 17.46
N THR A 142 13.31 14.66 16.68
CA THR A 142 11.98 14.06 16.85
C THR A 142 11.49 13.50 15.51
N GLY A 143 10.75 12.41 15.57
CA GLY A 143 10.05 11.86 14.42
C GLY A 143 8.72 11.25 14.82
N PHE A 144 7.98 10.79 13.80
CA PHE A 144 6.74 10.05 13.97
C PHE A 144 6.88 8.71 13.26
N GLU A 145 6.54 7.65 13.96
CA GLU A 145 6.54 6.31 13.43
C GLU A 145 5.10 5.88 13.11
N TYR A 146 4.88 5.26 11.96
CA TYR A 146 3.59 4.70 11.55
C TYR A 146 3.80 3.42 10.73
N SER A 147 2.73 2.68 10.47
CA SER A 147 2.79 1.40 9.77
C SER A 147 2.09 1.46 8.44
N ASP A 148 2.72 0.85 7.44
CA ASP A 148 2.12 0.41 6.19
C ASP A 148 2.68 -0.97 5.82
N CYS A 149 2.60 -1.39 4.56
CA CYS A 149 3.09 -2.68 4.15
C CYS A 149 4.08 -2.60 3.00
N PHE A 150 5.03 -3.51 3.00
CA PHE A 150 5.86 -3.86 1.87
C PHE A 150 5.28 -5.09 1.17
N VAL A 151 5.41 -5.16 -0.14
CA VAL A 151 4.97 -6.29 -0.97
C VAL A 151 6.01 -6.63 -2.03
N ASP A 152 6.09 -7.89 -2.39
CA ASP A 152 6.73 -8.31 -3.63
C ASP A 152 5.71 -8.16 -4.76
N ASP A 153 5.74 -6.99 -5.41
CA ASP A 153 4.70 -6.50 -6.31
C ASP A 153 4.47 -7.37 -7.55
N SER A 154 5.53 -7.96 -8.10
CA SER A 154 5.43 -8.84 -9.27
C SER A 154 4.74 -10.18 -8.96
N ARG A 155 4.60 -10.53 -7.69
CA ARG A 155 4.00 -11.79 -7.23
C ARG A 155 2.59 -11.64 -6.69
N LEU A 156 2.15 -10.40 -6.47
CA LEU A 156 0.83 -10.11 -5.94
C LEU A 156 -0.25 -10.40 -6.99
#